data_a5fa735a27d0abd168d4a081b79e33ce
#
_entry.id   a5fa735a27d0abd168d4a081b79e33ce
#
_cell.length_a   1.000
_cell.length_b   1.000
_cell.length_c   1.000
_cell.angle_alpha   90.00
_cell.angle_beta   90.00
_cell.angle_gamma   90.00
#
_symmetry.space_group_name_H-M   'P 1'
#
loop_
_entity.id
_entity.type
_entity.pdbx_description
1 polymer ?
#
loop_
_entity_poly.entity_id
_entity_poly.type
_entity_poly.pdbx_seq_one_letter_code
_entity_poly.pdbx_strand_id
1 'polypeptide(L)'
;LPAGFIPNEDQGMIYAIIQTPPGATLERTNDVARKLQKICEEMEGVESVSSLAGYEIMTEGRGSNAGTCLINLKPWGEREHSVHEIMEELEEETKDLGAVIEYFEPPAVPGFGSSGGFSMRLLDKTENTDYHAFEKINNDFMKALGEREELTGLFTFYSANYPQYELKINNKIAMQKGVSIGKAMENLNILIGSTYEQGFIRFGRFFKVYTQAAPEYRALPSDLE
;
A
#
# COMPACT_ATOMS: atom_id res chain seq x y z
N LEU A 1 -3.65 36.93 -6.66
CA LEU A 1 -4.08 35.60 -6.27
C LEU A 1 -3.57 34.60 -7.30
N PRO A 2 -3.00 33.44 -6.90
CA PRO A 2 -2.61 32.41 -7.84
C PRO A 2 -3.87 31.98 -8.61
N ALA A 3 -3.78 31.92 -9.94
CA ALA A 3 -4.87 31.44 -10.76
C ALA A 3 -4.71 29.93 -10.97
N GLY A 4 -5.64 29.16 -10.46
CA GLY A 4 -5.74 27.70 -10.71
C GLY A 4 -7.05 27.40 -11.43
N PHE A 5 -7.12 26.22 -12.06
CA PHE A 5 -8.35 25.76 -12.73
C PHE A 5 -9.45 25.48 -11.70
N ILE A 6 -9.10 24.87 -10.58
CA ILE A 6 -9.96 24.66 -9.41
C ILE A 6 -9.09 24.84 -8.18
N PRO A 7 -9.46 25.71 -7.22
CA PRO A 7 -8.73 25.83 -5.96
C PRO A 7 -8.85 24.50 -5.17
N ASN A 8 -7.82 24.18 -4.41
CA ASN A 8 -7.91 23.14 -3.41
C ASN A 8 -8.87 23.60 -2.32
N GLU A 9 -9.87 22.81 -2.05
CA GLU A 9 -10.85 23.05 -1.00
C GLU A 9 -10.73 21.94 0.04
N ASP A 10 -10.81 22.31 1.30
CA ASP A 10 -10.89 21.34 2.40
C ASP A 10 -12.19 20.51 2.26
N GLN A 11 -12.05 19.27 1.82
CA GLN A 11 -13.16 18.35 1.59
C GLN A 11 -13.57 17.58 2.85
N GLY A 12 -12.94 17.86 4.00
CA GLY A 12 -13.21 17.14 5.24
C GLY A 12 -12.76 15.66 5.20
N MET A 13 -11.77 15.33 4.38
CA MET A 13 -11.27 13.97 4.24
C MET A 13 -9.77 13.95 4.05
N ILE A 14 -9.08 13.04 4.76
CA ILE A 14 -7.66 12.79 4.63
C ILE A 14 -7.47 11.32 4.27
N TYR A 15 -6.59 11.04 3.32
CA TYR A 15 -6.07 9.72 3.03
C TYR A 15 -4.72 9.55 3.72
N ALA A 16 -4.54 8.46 4.45
CA ALA A 16 -3.25 8.06 4.97
C ALA A 16 -2.81 6.76 4.31
N ILE A 17 -1.66 6.76 3.64
CA ILE A 17 -1.03 5.56 3.13
C ILE A 17 -0.01 5.06 4.13
N ILE A 18 -0.13 3.79 4.48
CA ILE A 18 0.76 3.13 5.42
C ILE A 18 1.66 2.20 4.64
N GLN A 19 2.97 2.35 4.80
CA GLN A 19 3.95 1.41 4.28
C GLN A 19 4.85 0.93 5.40
N THR A 20 4.65 -0.32 5.80
CA THR A 20 5.54 -1.02 6.71
C THR A 20 6.78 -1.51 5.96
N PRO A 21 7.89 -1.85 6.66
CA PRO A 21 9.10 -2.30 5.99
C PRO A 21 8.86 -3.46 5.01
N PRO A 22 9.64 -3.53 3.92
CA PRO A 22 9.57 -4.64 2.98
C PRO A 22 9.65 -6.00 3.67
N GLY A 23 8.76 -6.93 3.31
CA GLY A 23 8.66 -8.24 3.96
C GLY A 23 7.85 -8.26 5.26
N ALA A 24 7.28 -7.15 5.69
CA ALA A 24 6.36 -7.15 6.83
C ALA A 24 5.10 -7.99 6.54
N THR A 25 4.63 -8.69 7.58
CA THR A 25 3.40 -9.46 7.49
C THR A 25 2.16 -8.56 7.49
N LEU A 26 1.04 -9.09 7.03
CA LEU A 26 -0.23 -8.39 7.05
C LEU A 26 -0.67 -8.02 8.48
N GLU A 27 -0.39 -8.88 9.45
CA GLU A 27 -0.68 -8.65 10.86
C GLU A 27 0.06 -7.42 11.38
N ARG A 28 1.37 -7.29 11.06
CA ARG A 28 2.16 -6.11 11.43
C ARG A 28 1.59 -4.84 10.84
N THR A 29 1.21 -4.86 9.57
CA THR A 29 0.60 -3.70 8.89
C THR A 29 -0.76 -3.36 9.50
N ASN A 30 -1.56 -4.39 9.82
CA ASN A 30 -2.84 -4.20 10.50
C ASN A 30 -2.69 -3.62 11.91
N ASP A 31 -1.64 -4.00 12.64
CA ASP A 31 -1.34 -3.44 13.96
C ASP A 31 -0.96 -1.96 13.88
N VAL A 32 -0.18 -1.57 12.86
CA VAL A 32 0.10 -0.14 12.59
C VAL A 32 -1.17 0.61 12.23
N ALA A 33 -1.99 0.06 11.33
CA ALA A 33 -3.26 0.66 10.93
C ALA A 33 -4.22 0.86 12.11
N ARG A 34 -4.29 -0.10 13.05
CA ARG A 34 -5.09 0.03 14.27
C ARG A 34 -4.57 1.09 15.23
N LYS A 35 -3.24 1.21 15.36
CA LYS A 35 -2.64 2.27 16.18
C LYS A 35 -2.93 3.65 15.60
N LEU A 36 -2.77 3.80 14.29
CA LEU A 36 -3.14 5.02 13.59
C LEU A 36 -4.62 5.34 13.78
N GLN A 37 -5.50 4.35 13.58
CA GLN A 37 -6.94 4.53 13.80
C GLN A 37 -7.23 5.06 15.21
N LYS A 38 -6.58 4.50 16.24
CA LYS A 38 -6.77 4.93 17.62
C LYS A 38 -6.31 6.37 17.85
N ILE A 39 -5.16 6.75 17.30
CA ILE A 39 -4.67 8.14 17.34
C ILE A 39 -5.70 9.07 16.70
N CYS A 40 -6.18 8.75 15.51
CA CYS A 40 -7.18 9.55 14.81
C CYS A 40 -8.50 9.67 15.60
N GLU A 41 -8.96 8.59 16.26
CA GLU A 41 -10.20 8.60 17.07
C GLU A 41 -10.09 9.49 18.32
N GLU A 42 -8.88 9.74 18.81
CA GLU A 42 -8.59 10.61 19.96
C GLU A 42 -8.39 12.08 19.55
N MET A 43 -8.21 12.37 18.23
CA MET A 43 -7.96 13.72 17.73
C MET A 43 -9.22 14.57 17.64
N GLU A 44 -9.09 15.82 18.01
CA GLU A 44 -10.15 16.80 17.79
C GLU A 44 -10.33 17.07 16.30
N GLY A 45 -11.59 17.15 15.85
CA GLY A 45 -11.91 17.39 14.44
C GLY A 45 -12.06 16.14 13.59
N VAL A 46 -11.67 14.95 14.06
CA VAL A 46 -11.94 13.68 13.37
C VAL A 46 -13.35 13.18 13.73
N GLU A 47 -14.12 12.76 12.73
CA GLU A 47 -15.45 12.19 12.87
C GLU A 47 -15.43 10.66 12.82
N SER A 48 -14.71 10.10 11.87
CA SER A 48 -14.61 8.65 11.68
C SER A 48 -13.37 8.24 10.92
N VAL A 49 -12.91 7.02 11.17
CA VAL A 49 -11.75 6.43 10.50
C VAL A 49 -12.08 5.03 10.00
N SER A 50 -11.69 4.75 8.77
CA SER A 50 -11.76 3.41 8.19
C SER A 50 -10.38 2.96 7.76
N SER A 51 -9.91 1.82 8.24
CA SER A 51 -8.58 1.29 7.93
C SER A 51 -8.64 -0.01 7.11
N LEU A 52 -7.74 -0.13 6.16
CA LEU A 52 -7.57 -1.26 5.25
C LEU A 52 -6.11 -1.71 5.30
N ALA A 53 -5.83 -2.90 5.82
CA ALA A 53 -4.51 -3.51 5.72
C ALA A 53 -4.45 -4.41 4.47
N GLY A 54 -3.32 -4.39 3.77
CA GLY A 54 -3.10 -5.17 2.55
C GLY A 54 -3.50 -4.48 1.25
N TYR A 55 -3.88 -3.21 1.31
CA TYR A 55 -4.31 -2.44 0.14
C TYR A 55 -3.82 -0.99 0.21
N GLU A 56 -3.31 -0.48 -0.90
CA GLU A 56 -2.87 0.89 -1.07
C GLU A 56 -3.74 1.56 -2.15
N ILE A 57 -4.41 2.66 -1.77
CA ILE A 57 -5.46 3.27 -2.59
C ILE A 57 -4.93 4.04 -3.80
N MET A 58 -3.70 4.60 -3.76
CA MET A 58 -3.18 5.42 -4.86
C MET A 58 -2.82 4.60 -6.09
N THR A 59 -2.21 3.44 -5.88
CA THR A 59 -1.79 2.55 -6.97
C THR A 59 -2.76 1.40 -7.18
N GLU A 60 -3.79 1.29 -6.32
CA GLU A 60 -4.68 0.12 -6.22
C GLU A 60 -3.88 -1.18 -5.97
N GLY A 61 -2.68 -1.02 -5.41
CA GLY A 61 -1.75 -2.10 -5.13
C GLY A 61 -2.17 -2.96 -3.94
N ARG A 62 -1.83 -4.23 -3.99
CA ARG A 62 -2.03 -5.17 -2.88
C ARG A 62 -0.68 -5.68 -2.40
N GLY A 63 -0.46 -5.63 -1.11
CA GLY A 63 0.76 -6.12 -0.49
C GLY A 63 0.60 -6.24 1.02
N SER A 64 1.25 -7.23 1.62
CA SER A 64 1.19 -7.43 3.07
C SER A 64 1.72 -6.24 3.87
N ASN A 65 2.63 -5.47 3.28
CA ASN A 65 3.25 -4.29 3.88
C ASN A 65 2.55 -2.97 3.52
N ALA A 66 1.44 -3.01 2.80
CA ALA A 66 0.68 -1.84 2.38
C ALA A 66 -0.63 -1.69 3.18
N GLY A 67 -1.02 -0.47 3.46
CA GLY A 67 -2.28 -0.16 4.13
C GLY A 67 -2.78 1.23 3.76
N THR A 68 -4.05 1.47 4.01
CA THR A 68 -4.70 2.77 3.80
C THR A 68 -5.63 3.06 4.96
N CYS A 69 -5.64 4.30 5.45
CA CYS A 69 -6.71 4.82 6.29
C CYS A 69 -7.43 5.94 5.57
N LEU A 70 -8.76 5.92 5.66
CA LEU A 70 -9.65 6.97 5.23
C LEU A 70 -10.15 7.68 6.48
N ILE A 71 -9.77 8.92 6.65
CA ILE A 71 -10.07 9.74 7.83
C ILE A 71 -11.07 10.80 7.41
N ASN A 72 -12.27 10.73 7.97
CA ASN A 72 -13.29 11.73 7.76
C ASN A 72 -13.25 12.74 8.89
N LEU A 73 -13.27 14.00 8.55
CA LEU A 73 -13.26 15.11 9.50
C LEU A 73 -14.68 15.61 9.75
N LYS A 74 -14.90 16.17 10.93
CA LYS A 74 -16.14 16.89 11.25
C LYS A 74 -16.38 18.05 10.27
N PRO A 75 -17.64 18.47 10.08
CA PRO A 75 -17.95 19.67 9.31
C PRO A 75 -17.16 20.89 9.78
N TRP A 76 -16.85 21.83 8.89
CA TRP A 76 -16.03 23.02 9.19
C TRP A 76 -16.55 23.87 10.38
N GLY A 77 -17.86 23.89 10.59
CA GLY A 77 -18.45 24.61 11.71
C GLY A 77 -18.36 23.90 13.07
N GLU A 78 -17.85 22.67 13.09
CA GLU A 78 -17.74 21.81 14.27
C GLU A 78 -16.30 21.47 14.64
N ARG A 79 -15.29 22.01 13.91
CA ARG A 79 -13.87 21.84 14.18
C ARG A 79 -13.14 23.18 14.17
N GLU A 80 -12.13 23.31 15.02
CA GLU A 80 -11.30 24.52 15.13
C GLU A 80 -10.12 24.47 14.15
N HIS A 81 -9.61 23.27 13.81
CA HIS A 81 -8.43 23.05 12.98
C HIS A 81 -8.79 22.80 11.52
N SER A 82 -7.98 23.35 10.61
CA SER A 82 -8.04 23.05 9.19
C SER A 82 -7.54 21.64 8.89
N VAL A 83 -7.81 21.13 7.68
CA VAL A 83 -7.29 19.84 7.24
C VAL A 83 -5.76 19.79 7.29
N HIS A 84 -5.07 20.86 6.95
CA HIS A 84 -3.61 20.92 6.98
C HIS A 84 -3.06 20.85 8.41
N GLU A 85 -3.63 21.57 9.36
CA GLU A 85 -3.23 21.50 10.78
C GLU A 85 -3.43 20.10 11.36
N ILE A 86 -4.54 19.42 11.00
CA ILE A 86 -4.79 18.03 11.41
C ILE A 86 -3.76 17.09 10.77
N MET A 87 -3.40 17.30 9.49
CA MET A 87 -2.38 16.49 8.84
C MET A 87 -1.00 16.67 9.50
N GLU A 88 -0.59 17.88 9.84
CA GLU A 88 0.67 18.16 10.55
C GLU A 88 0.69 17.49 11.94
N GLU A 89 -0.41 17.54 12.67
CA GLU A 89 -0.55 16.86 13.95
C GLU A 89 -0.47 15.33 13.80
N LEU A 90 -1.14 14.76 12.79
CA LEU A 90 -1.05 13.33 12.48
C LEU A 90 0.38 12.90 12.12
N GLU A 91 1.10 13.68 11.32
CA GLU A 91 2.51 13.42 10.98
C GLU A 91 3.37 13.36 12.23
N GLU A 92 3.17 14.28 13.18
CA GLU A 92 3.94 14.33 14.43
C GLU A 92 3.63 13.11 15.33
N GLU A 93 2.35 12.82 15.57
CA GLU A 93 1.89 11.77 16.47
C GLU A 93 2.19 10.34 15.96
N THR A 94 2.43 10.20 14.66
CA THR A 94 2.61 8.88 14.03
C THR A 94 4.05 8.54 13.65
N LYS A 95 5.01 9.43 13.88
CA LYS A 95 6.44 9.24 13.56
C LYS A 95 7.03 7.92 14.08
N ASP A 96 6.60 7.49 15.25
CA ASP A 96 7.18 6.34 15.95
C ASP A 96 6.41 5.02 15.71
N LEU A 97 5.46 4.98 14.77
CA LEU A 97 4.67 3.77 14.51
C LEU A 97 5.44 2.65 13.78
N GLY A 98 6.69 2.91 13.37
CA GLY A 98 7.54 1.93 12.69
C GLY A 98 7.09 1.60 11.27
N ALA A 99 6.46 2.56 10.61
CA ALA A 99 6.05 2.55 9.22
C ALA A 99 6.24 3.95 8.61
N VAL A 100 6.34 4.03 7.31
CA VAL A 100 6.20 5.31 6.59
C VAL A 100 4.70 5.54 6.42
N ILE A 101 4.22 6.70 6.88
CA ILE A 101 2.82 7.09 6.75
C ILE A 101 2.80 8.46 6.07
N GLU A 102 2.11 8.51 4.92
CA GLU A 102 1.97 9.73 4.14
C GLU A 102 0.50 10.16 4.13
N TYR A 103 0.26 11.43 4.39
CA TYR A 103 -1.07 12.03 4.47
C TYR A 103 -1.31 12.95 3.29
N PHE A 104 -2.49 12.89 2.71
CA PHE A 104 -2.88 13.78 1.63
C PHE A 104 -4.39 13.90 1.50
N GLU A 105 -4.81 15.01 0.91
CA GLU A 105 -6.20 15.24 0.58
C GLU A 105 -6.59 14.48 -0.70
N PRO A 106 -7.87 14.08 -0.83
CA PRO A 106 -8.38 13.59 -2.10
C PRO A 106 -8.26 14.67 -3.19
N PRO A 107 -8.23 14.28 -4.49
CA PRO A 107 -8.14 15.25 -5.57
C PRO A 107 -9.36 16.17 -5.57
N ALA A 108 -9.15 17.46 -5.88
CA ALA A 108 -10.22 18.45 -5.94
C ALA A 108 -11.37 18.08 -6.92
N VAL A 109 -11.04 17.28 -7.94
CA VAL A 109 -12.03 16.74 -8.90
C VAL A 109 -11.95 15.23 -8.91
N PRO A 110 -13.01 14.51 -8.52
CA PRO A 110 -13.05 13.05 -8.61
C PRO A 110 -12.73 12.55 -10.01
N GLY A 111 -11.81 11.58 -10.10
CA GLY A 111 -11.36 10.99 -11.37
C GLY A 111 -10.21 11.73 -12.08
N PHE A 112 -9.74 12.85 -11.54
CA PHE A 112 -8.57 13.57 -12.05
C PHE A 112 -7.38 13.44 -11.08
N GLY A 113 -6.85 12.23 -10.97
CA GLY A 113 -5.76 11.88 -10.07
C GLY A 113 -6.23 11.12 -8.83
N SER A 114 -5.28 10.67 -8.02
CA SER A 114 -5.54 9.92 -6.78
C SER A 114 -5.34 10.79 -5.54
N SER A 115 -4.67 11.94 -5.67
CA SER A 115 -4.42 12.90 -4.61
C SER A 115 -4.23 14.31 -5.19
N GLY A 116 -4.17 15.33 -4.34
CA GLY A 116 -3.68 16.66 -4.70
C GLY A 116 -2.20 16.60 -5.13
N GLY A 117 -1.73 17.65 -5.83
CA GLY A 117 -0.35 17.74 -6.29
C GLY A 117 -0.11 17.09 -7.66
N PHE A 118 1.08 16.50 -7.85
CA PHE A 118 1.45 15.83 -9.10
C PHE A 118 2.09 14.46 -8.82
N SER A 119 1.98 13.56 -9.78
CA SER A 119 2.69 12.29 -9.75
C SER A 119 3.66 12.19 -10.92
N MET A 120 4.87 11.67 -10.65
CA MET A 120 5.89 11.46 -11.65
C MET A 120 6.30 9.99 -11.68
N ARG A 121 6.61 9.49 -12.87
CA ARG A 121 7.13 8.13 -13.06
C ARG A 121 8.55 8.21 -13.60
N LEU A 122 9.49 7.73 -12.78
CA LEU A 122 10.87 7.52 -13.20
C LEU A 122 10.96 6.17 -13.93
N LEU A 123 11.41 6.18 -15.18
CA LEU A 123 11.49 4.99 -16.01
C LEU A 123 12.96 4.66 -16.29
N ASP A 124 13.37 3.45 -15.95
CA ASP A 124 14.61 2.88 -16.47
C ASP A 124 14.38 2.39 -17.91
N LYS A 125 15.10 2.98 -18.85
CA LYS A 125 15.10 2.59 -20.27
C LYS A 125 16.37 1.81 -20.67
N THR A 126 17.20 1.48 -19.70
CA THR A 126 18.35 0.61 -19.93
C THR A 126 17.90 -0.85 -19.95
N GLU A 127 18.69 -1.72 -20.57
CA GLU A 127 18.45 -3.16 -20.50
C GLU A 127 19.00 -3.79 -19.21
N ASN A 128 19.46 -2.96 -18.28
CA ASN A 128 20.04 -3.39 -17.02
C ASN A 128 18.94 -3.58 -15.98
N THR A 129 18.86 -4.79 -15.42
CA THR A 129 17.89 -5.15 -14.38
C THR A 129 18.47 -5.02 -12.96
N ASP A 130 19.45 -4.13 -12.76
CA ASP A 130 19.99 -3.87 -11.42
C ASP A 130 19.05 -2.94 -10.64
N TYR A 131 18.15 -3.55 -9.88
CA TYR A 131 17.16 -2.82 -9.07
C TYR A 131 17.81 -1.96 -7.98
N HIS A 132 18.97 -2.33 -7.43
CA HIS A 132 19.69 -1.54 -6.43
C HIS A 132 20.34 -0.30 -7.05
N ALA A 133 20.89 -0.44 -8.25
CA ALA A 133 21.40 0.72 -9.00
C ALA A 133 20.26 1.72 -9.32
N PHE A 134 19.10 1.20 -9.70
CA PHE A 134 17.92 2.04 -9.93
C PHE A 134 17.41 2.71 -8.64
N GLU A 135 17.40 2.00 -7.51
CA GLU A 135 17.04 2.58 -6.20
C GLU A 135 17.97 3.75 -5.83
N LYS A 136 19.28 3.60 -6.08
CA LYS A 136 20.22 4.70 -5.86
C LYS A 136 19.91 5.92 -6.73
N ILE A 137 19.64 5.72 -8.00
CA ILE A 137 19.25 6.80 -8.93
C ILE A 137 17.97 7.46 -8.46
N ASN A 138 16.96 6.68 -8.05
CA ASN A 138 15.71 7.19 -7.50
C ASN A 138 15.96 8.06 -6.26
N ASN A 139 16.78 7.58 -5.32
CA ASN A 139 17.09 8.33 -4.10
C ASN A 139 17.88 9.62 -4.37
N ASP A 140 18.84 9.58 -5.29
CA ASP A 140 19.59 10.77 -5.71
C ASP A 140 18.64 11.78 -6.41
N PHE A 141 17.69 11.31 -7.19
CA PHE A 141 16.67 12.13 -7.83
C PHE A 141 15.72 12.74 -6.81
N MET A 142 15.22 11.96 -5.84
CA MET A 142 14.36 12.46 -4.76
C MET A 142 15.06 13.52 -3.93
N LYS A 143 16.36 13.33 -3.64
CA LYS A 143 17.16 14.33 -2.94
C LYS A 143 17.26 15.63 -3.74
N ALA A 144 17.55 15.55 -5.03
CA ALA A 144 17.63 16.72 -5.90
C ALA A 144 16.29 17.46 -6.03
N LEU A 145 15.17 16.73 -6.02
CA LEU A 145 13.84 17.35 -5.96
C LEU A 145 13.58 18.03 -4.62
N GLY A 146 14.02 17.45 -3.50
CA GLY A 146 13.88 18.02 -2.16
C GLY A 146 14.69 19.31 -1.92
N GLU A 147 15.69 19.60 -2.77
CA GLU A 147 16.44 20.85 -2.77
C GLU A 147 15.69 22.00 -3.49
N ARG A 148 14.52 21.72 -4.09
CA ARG A 148 13.72 22.72 -4.81
C ARG A 148 12.71 23.36 -3.88
N GLU A 149 12.75 24.68 -3.77
CA GLU A 149 11.82 25.47 -2.92
C GLU A 149 10.36 25.38 -3.41
N GLU A 150 10.16 25.02 -4.69
CA GLU A 150 8.84 24.94 -5.31
C GLU A 150 8.10 23.61 -5.00
N LEU A 151 8.79 22.65 -4.36
CA LEU A 151 8.29 21.31 -4.11
C LEU A 151 8.29 20.98 -2.63
N THR A 152 7.19 20.43 -2.14
CA THR A 152 7.03 19.95 -0.77
C THR A 152 6.31 18.58 -0.75
N GLY A 153 6.43 17.83 0.33
CA GLY A 153 5.70 16.56 0.50
C GLY A 153 6.11 15.49 -0.51
N LEU A 154 7.40 15.41 -0.86
CA LEU A 154 7.91 14.44 -1.84
C LEU A 154 8.09 13.08 -1.20
N PHE A 155 7.52 12.04 -1.79
CA PHE A 155 7.70 10.66 -1.34
C PHE A 155 7.79 9.67 -2.50
N THR A 156 8.31 8.49 -2.21
CA THR A 156 8.36 7.33 -3.13
C THR A 156 8.23 6.05 -2.33
N PHE A 157 7.50 5.09 -2.85
CA PHE A 157 7.36 3.75 -2.26
C PHE A 157 8.30 2.72 -2.90
N TYR A 158 9.15 3.15 -3.83
CA TYR A 158 10.07 2.23 -4.47
C TYR A 158 11.15 1.76 -3.50
N SER A 159 11.32 0.44 -3.40
CA SER A 159 12.41 -0.20 -2.68
C SER A 159 12.89 -1.44 -3.43
N ALA A 160 14.21 -1.56 -3.60
CA ALA A 160 14.85 -2.74 -4.17
C ALA A 160 15.08 -3.86 -3.13
N ASN A 161 14.84 -3.59 -1.84
CA ASN A 161 15.14 -4.50 -0.74
C ASN A 161 13.94 -5.37 -0.32
N TYR A 162 13.02 -5.65 -1.24
CA TYR A 162 11.90 -6.53 -0.95
C TYR A 162 12.37 -7.99 -0.92
N PRO A 163 12.33 -8.70 0.23
CA PRO A 163 12.77 -10.08 0.30
C PRO A 163 11.85 -10.98 -0.50
N GLN A 164 12.46 -11.81 -1.35
CA GLN A 164 11.76 -12.78 -2.19
C GLN A 164 12.40 -14.15 -2.05
N TYR A 165 11.57 -15.19 -2.12
CA TYR A 165 12.03 -16.57 -2.26
C TYR A 165 11.85 -17.03 -3.70
N GLU A 166 12.91 -17.61 -4.27
CA GLU A 166 12.84 -18.28 -5.57
C GLU A 166 12.60 -19.78 -5.34
N LEU A 167 11.45 -20.27 -5.80
CA LEU A 167 11.13 -21.70 -5.73
C LEU A 167 11.68 -22.42 -6.96
N LYS A 168 12.62 -23.35 -6.73
CA LYS A 168 13.22 -24.17 -7.79
C LYS A 168 12.80 -25.64 -7.66
N ILE A 169 12.03 -26.14 -8.63
CA ILE A 169 11.69 -27.57 -8.67
C ILE A 169 12.88 -28.35 -9.18
N ASN A 170 13.25 -29.41 -8.46
CA ASN A 170 14.25 -30.38 -8.93
C ASN A 170 13.61 -31.30 -9.97
N ASN A 171 13.76 -30.94 -11.25
CA ASN A 171 13.18 -31.64 -12.39
C ASN A 171 13.55 -33.13 -12.43
N LYS A 172 14.79 -33.45 -12.04
CA LYS A 172 15.30 -34.82 -12.04
C LYS A 172 14.57 -35.72 -11.03
N ILE A 173 14.39 -35.20 -9.81
CA ILE A 173 13.66 -35.91 -8.75
C ILE A 173 12.18 -35.98 -9.09
N ALA A 174 11.58 -34.91 -9.59
CA ALA A 174 10.18 -34.88 -10.01
C ALA A 174 9.89 -35.98 -11.06
N MET A 175 10.72 -36.06 -12.09
CA MET A 175 10.62 -37.10 -13.12
C MET A 175 10.79 -38.51 -12.57
N GLN A 176 11.75 -38.74 -11.66
CA GLN A 176 11.97 -40.02 -11.02
C GLN A 176 10.78 -40.46 -10.17
N LYS A 177 10.10 -39.52 -9.54
CA LYS A 177 8.87 -39.74 -8.76
C LYS A 177 7.59 -39.80 -9.63
N GLY A 178 7.70 -39.66 -10.96
CA GLY A 178 6.58 -39.64 -11.86
C GLY A 178 5.71 -38.38 -11.75
N VAL A 179 6.23 -37.30 -11.18
CA VAL A 179 5.51 -36.05 -11.02
C VAL A 179 5.73 -35.18 -12.24
N SER A 180 4.65 -34.75 -12.88
CA SER A 180 4.68 -33.75 -13.95
C SER A 180 5.04 -32.37 -13.38
N ILE A 181 6.09 -31.75 -13.93
CA ILE A 181 6.51 -30.38 -13.51
C ILE A 181 5.37 -29.38 -13.67
N GLY A 182 4.61 -29.45 -14.79
CA GLY A 182 3.46 -28.60 -15.02
C GLY A 182 2.41 -28.73 -13.93
N LYS A 183 2.05 -29.96 -13.53
CA LYS A 183 1.09 -30.21 -12.44
C LYS A 183 1.63 -29.77 -11.08
N ALA A 184 2.94 -29.93 -10.83
CA ALA A 184 3.53 -29.45 -9.59
C ALA A 184 3.45 -27.91 -9.49
N MET A 185 3.78 -27.20 -10.56
CA MET A 185 3.67 -25.74 -10.61
C MET A 185 2.22 -25.25 -10.50
N GLU A 186 1.28 -25.93 -11.17
CA GLU A 186 -0.15 -25.62 -11.06
C GLU A 186 -0.65 -25.78 -9.62
N ASN A 187 -0.32 -26.89 -8.98
CA ASN A 187 -0.71 -27.14 -7.59
C ASN A 187 -0.10 -26.10 -6.63
N LEU A 188 1.18 -25.77 -6.79
CA LEU A 188 1.84 -24.73 -5.99
C LEU A 188 1.17 -23.37 -6.19
N ASN A 189 0.83 -23.02 -7.43
CA ASN A 189 0.13 -21.79 -7.73
C ASN A 189 -1.25 -21.73 -7.05
N ILE A 190 -1.99 -22.83 -7.04
CA ILE A 190 -3.29 -22.93 -6.36
C ILE A 190 -3.10 -22.84 -4.83
N LEU A 191 -2.17 -23.63 -4.28
CA LEU A 191 -2.01 -23.76 -2.84
C LEU A 191 -1.47 -22.48 -2.20
N ILE A 192 -0.55 -21.80 -2.87
CA ILE A 192 0.09 -20.56 -2.36
C ILE A 192 -0.63 -19.33 -2.87
N GLY A 193 -0.88 -19.24 -4.18
CA GLY A 193 -1.42 -18.07 -4.86
C GLY A 193 -2.94 -17.95 -4.82
N SER A 194 -3.63 -19.02 -4.52
CA SER A 194 -5.08 -19.21 -4.65
C SER A 194 -5.59 -19.34 -6.10
N THR A 195 -6.71 -19.98 -6.27
CA THR A 195 -7.46 -20.02 -7.54
C THR A 195 -8.88 -19.56 -7.32
N TYR A 196 -9.40 -18.79 -8.29
CA TYR A 196 -10.82 -18.42 -8.33
C TYR A 196 -11.61 -19.59 -8.92
N GLU A 197 -12.50 -20.18 -8.12
CA GLU A 197 -13.31 -21.33 -8.55
C GLU A 197 -14.64 -20.89 -9.15
N GLN A 198 -15.39 -20.09 -8.40
CA GLN A 198 -16.69 -19.59 -8.80
C GLN A 198 -17.15 -18.44 -7.91
N GLY A 199 -18.32 -17.88 -8.23
CA GLY A 199 -18.98 -16.89 -7.38
C GLY A 199 -20.43 -17.22 -7.14
N PHE A 200 -21.01 -16.60 -6.12
CA PHE A 200 -22.44 -16.71 -5.82
C PHE A 200 -23.00 -15.33 -5.43
N ILE A 201 -24.30 -15.17 -5.63
CA ILE A 201 -25.02 -13.97 -5.22
C ILE A 201 -25.74 -14.25 -3.91
N ARG A 202 -25.53 -13.42 -2.91
CA ARG A 202 -26.24 -13.42 -1.64
C ARG A 202 -26.45 -11.99 -1.14
N PHE A 203 -27.60 -11.69 -0.60
CA PHE A 203 -27.95 -10.35 -0.13
C PHE A 203 -27.76 -9.23 -1.19
N GLY A 204 -28.02 -9.54 -2.46
CA GLY A 204 -27.84 -8.60 -3.56
C GLY A 204 -26.39 -8.29 -3.93
N ARG A 205 -25.41 -9.00 -3.39
CA ARG A 205 -23.98 -8.86 -3.67
C ARG A 205 -23.39 -10.13 -4.24
N PHE A 206 -22.41 -9.95 -5.12
CA PHE A 206 -21.63 -11.05 -5.70
C PHE A 206 -20.43 -11.37 -4.82
N PHE A 207 -20.30 -12.61 -4.38
CA PHE A 207 -19.18 -13.12 -3.59
C PHE A 207 -18.35 -14.08 -4.44
N LYS A 208 -17.04 -13.85 -4.47
CA LYS A 208 -16.07 -14.71 -5.14
C LYS A 208 -15.60 -15.79 -4.17
N VAL A 209 -15.47 -17.02 -4.69
CA VAL A 209 -14.92 -18.15 -3.94
C VAL A 209 -13.51 -18.45 -4.45
N TYR A 210 -12.55 -18.40 -3.54
CA TYR A 210 -11.16 -18.74 -3.80
C TYR A 210 -10.76 -19.98 -3.00
N THR A 211 -10.00 -20.87 -3.63
CA THR A 211 -9.40 -22.04 -2.99
C THR A 211 -7.91 -21.79 -2.79
N GLN A 212 -7.42 -22.07 -1.59
CA GLN A 212 -6.02 -21.88 -1.20
C GLN A 212 -5.69 -22.88 -0.07
N ALA A 213 -4.41 -23.22 0.13
CA ALA A 213 -4.00 -23.96 1.31
C ALA A 213 -4.34 -23.22 2.58
N ALA A 214 -4.69 -23.94 3.64
CA ALA A 214 -4.88 -23.30 4.95
C ALA A 214 -3.55 -22.69 5.45
N PRO A 215 -3.60 -21.60 6.25
CA PRO A 215 -2.41 -20.84 6.63
C PRO A 215 -1.28 -21.68 7.23
N GLU A 216 -1.60 -22.68 8.01
CA GLU A 216 -0.66 -23.62 8.64
C GLU A 216 0.14 -24.47 7.65
N TYR A 217 -0.31 -24.59 6.40
CA TYR A 217 0.37 -25.36 5.33
C TYR A 217 1.08 -24.47 4.31
N ARG A 218 1.22 -23.17 4.58
CA ARG A 218 1.92 -22.21 3.70
C ARG A 218 2.59 -21.07 4.46
N ALA A 219 2.81 -21.27 5.76
CA ALA A 219 3.39 -20.24 6.62
C ALA A 219 4.91 -20.17 6.52
N LEU A 220 5.56 -21.31 6.30
CA LEU A 220 7.02 -21.42 6.28
C LEU A 220 7.50 -21.95 4.92
N PRO A 221 8.71 -21.58 4.48
CA PRO A 221 9.32 -22.17 3.28
C PRO A 221 9.37 -23.70 3.30
N SER A 222 9.56 -24.31 4.48
CA SER A 222 9.56 -25.76 4.69
C SER A 222 8.22 -26.45 4.38
N ASP A 223 7.13 -25.70 4.35
CA ASP A 223 5.80 -26.26 4.01
C ASP A 223 5.69 -26.59 2.51
N LEU A 224 6.68 -26.18 1.71
CA LEU A 224 6.77 -26.37 0.27
C LEU A 224 7.73 -27.51 -0.14
N GLU A 225 8.38 -28.18 0.81
CA GLU A 225 9.34 -29.27 0.58
C GLU A 225 8.66 -30.69 0.50
#